data_5d4c8d6e07e367751afbc114795cd2f0
#
_entry.id   5d4c8d6e07e367751afbc114795cd2f0
#
_cell.length_a   1.000
_cell.length_b   1.000
_cell.length_c   1.000
_cell.angle_alpha   90.00
_cell.angle_beta   90.00
_cell.angle_gamma   90.00
#
_symmetry.space_group_name_H-M   'P 1'
#
loop_
_entity.id
_entity.type
_entity.pdbx_description
1 polymer ?
#
loop_
_entity_poly.entity_id
_entity_poly.type
_entity_poly.pdbx_seq_one_letter_code
_entity_poly.pdbx_strand_id
1 'polypeptide(L)'
;MSKAFKKLALASLLSTAALGAQAAALDLSGWSPLTLTFPGGQPAGNWALEPGNTAVTQTVNADPSFYLNNLNQTSYTIQGSWQVLTASDDDYMGFVFGYQNSSNFYLFDWKQASQGYVGTNAAEGMTIKKFQGATGNGLVDLSLADFWENEVNFGDMSVLATNHSSTAGWADNVLYDFLLDFNLTPGVMRVVVKQGETTLWETTINDSTFTAGQFGFYNNSQERVRYAGFEQEGGVIVDPNPVPEPASLALLGLGLAGLAATRRRTSFAS
;
A
#
# COMPACT_ATOMS: atom_id res chain seq x y z
N MET A 1 -39.75 21.16 63.50
CA MET A 1 -39.71 21.79 62.12
C MET A 1 -38.42 21.39 61.47
N SER A 2 -38.46 20.39 60.59
CA SER A 2 -37.28 19.89 59.89
C SER A 2 -37.39 20.29 58.43
N LYS A 3 -36.40 21.09 57.94
CA LYS A 3 -36.30 21.47 56.55
C LYS A 3 -35.47 20.45 55.80
N ALA A 4 -36.15 19.62 55.00
CA ALA A 4 -35.50 18.71 54.05
C ALA A 4 -34.93 19.48 52.87
N PHE A 5 -33.60 19.49 52.71
CA PHE A 5 -32.92 20.00 51.52
C PHE A 5 -32.96 18.89 50.43
N LYS A 6 -33.73 19.14 49.39
CA LYS A 6 -33.68 18.34 48.16
C LYS A 6 -32.43 18.73 47.37
N LYS A 7 -31.45 17.84 47.33
CA LYS A 7 -30.32 17.96 46.38
C LYS A 7 -30.78 17.48 45.01
N LEU A 8 -30.92 18.39 44.10
CA LEU A 8 -31.15 18.09 42.66
C LEU A 8 -29.80 17.77 42.04
N ALA A 9 -29.53 16.49 41.78
CA ALA A 9 -28.37 16.08 41.01
C ALA A 9 -28.66 16.26 39.53
N LEU A 10 -28.04 17.25 38.90
CA LEU A 10 -28.08 17.47 37.43
C LEU A 10 -27.03 16.53 36.82
N ALA A 11 -27.49 15.38 36.36
CA ALA A 11 -26.66 14.48 35.55
C ALA A 11 -26.64 15.00 34.11
N SER A 12 -25.59 15.74 33.74
CA SER A 12 -25.31 16.06 32.33
C SER A 12 -24.81 14.83 31.61
N LEU A 13 -25.67 14.22 30.79
CA LEU A 13 -25.25 13.24 29.79
C LEU A 13 -24.41 13.99 28.74
N LEU A 14 -23.10 13.88 28.80
CA LEU A 14 -22.25 14.11 27.65
C LEU A 14 -22.39 12.89 26.72
N SER A 15 -23.28 12.97 25.77
CA SER A 15 -23.25 12.10 24.59
C SER A 15 -22.08 12.56 23.72
N THR A 16 -20.93 11.92 23.87
CA THR A 16 -19.86 11.98 22.87
C THR A 16 -20.37 11.23 21.64
N ALA A 17 -20.90 11.99 20.67
CA ALA A 17 -21.03 11.48 19.32
C ALA A 17 -19.62 11.20 18.84
N ALA A 18 -19.21 9.94 18.83
CA ALA A 18 -18.08 9.49 18.07
C ALA A 18 -18.48 9.73 16.59
N LEU A 19 -18.08 10.87 16.05
CA LEU A 19 -18.01 11.06 14.61
C LEU A 19 -16.94 10.07 14.16
N GLY A 20 -17.37 8.90 13.68
CA GLY A 20 -16.48 8.02 12.93
C GLY A 20 -15.86 8.85 11.83
N ALA A 21 -14.56 9.08 11.90
CA ALA A 21 -13.84 9.67 10.78
C ALA A 21 -14.02 8.68 9.62
N GLN A 22 -14.90 9.01 8.69
CA GLN A 22 -15.01 8.27 7.45
C GLN A 22 -13.75 8.62 6.68
N ALA A 23 -12.92 7.61 6.37
CA ALA A 23 -11.73 7.83 5.57
C ALA A 23 -12.15 8.50 4.25
N ALA A 24 -11.46 9.59 3.90
CA ALA A 24 -11.77 10.30 2.67
C ALA A 24 -11.21 9.53 1.49
N ALA A 25 -11.97 9.46 0.39
CA ALA A 25 -11.49 8.86 -0.84
C ALA A 25 -10.18 9.54 -1.28
N LEU A 26 -9.19 8.73 -1.68
CA LEU A 26 -7.89 9.23 -2.13
C LEU A 26 -8.04 9.98 -3.46
N ASP A 27 -7.41 11.15 -3.54
CA ASP A 27 -7.21 11.88 -4.80
C ASP A 27 -5.99 11.32 -5.53
N LEU A 28 -6.21 10.69 -6.67
CA LEU A 28 -5.18 10.06 -7.49
C LEU A 28 -4.50 11.04 -8.48
N SER A 29 -4.87 12.33 -8.49
CA SER A 29 -4.33 13.31 -9.45
C SER A 29 -2.84 13.59 -9.29
N GLY A 30 -2.30 13.37 -8.09
CA GLY A 30 -0.86 13.49 -7.79
C GLY A 30 -0.05 12.23 -8.08
N TRP A 31 -0.69 11.15 -8.53
CA TRP A 31 -0.02 9.89 -8.84
C TRP A 31 0.59 9.92 -10.25
N SER A 32 1.58 9.08 -10.51
CA SER A 32 2.24 9.03 -11.81
C SER A 32 2.42 7.60 -12.34
N PRO A 33 2.27 7.42 -13.68
CA PRO A 33 2.51 6.15 -14.33
C PRO A 33 4.00 5.87 -14.47
N LEU A 34 4.37 4.61 -14.38
CA LEU A 34 5.68 4.07 -14.72
C LEU A 34 5.49 2.73 -15.42
N THR A 35 6.20 2.50 -16.53
CA THR A 35 6.25 1.19 -17.21
C THR A 35 7.68 0.72 -17.31
N LEU A 36 7.93 -0.52 -16.98
CA LEU A 36 9.21 -1.19 -17.22
C LEU A 36 9.13 -1.89 -18.59
N THR A 37 9.56 -1.19 -19.64
CA THR A 37 9.46 -1.68 -21.02
C THR A 37 10.64 -2.58 -21.36
N PHE A 38 10.38 -3.86 -21.56
CA PHE A 38 11.40 -4.86 -21.87
C PHE A 38 11.55 -5.09 -23.40
N PRO A 39 12.75 -5.48 -23.88
CA PRO A 39 12.94 -5.84 -25.28
C PRO A 39 12.04 -7.01 -25.71
N GLY A 40 11.24 -6.83 -26.73
CA GLY A 40 10.28 -7.82 -27.22
C GLY A 40 9.01 -7.95 -26.39
N GLY A 41 8.82 -7.07 -25.41
CA GLY A 41 7.61 -6.96 -24.61
C GLY A 41 6.48 -6.20 -25.29
N GLN A 42 5.54 -5.74 -24.50
CA GLN A 42 4.34 -5.01 -24.92
C GLN A 42 4.58 -3.49 -24.85
N PRO A 43 3.63 -2.65 -25.32
CA PRO A 43 3.76 -1.20 -25.18
C PRO A 43 3.72 -0.74 -23.72
N ALA A 44 3.99 0.54 -23.49
CA ALA A 44 3.83 1.17 -22.21
C ALA A 44 2.36 1.20 -21.76
N GLY A 45 2.12 1.06 -20.45
CA GLY A 45 0.80 1.16 -19.85
C GLY A 45 0.17 2.54 -20.08
N ASN A 46 -1.14 2.56 -20.26
CA ASN A 46 -1.91 3.79 -20.41
C ASN A 46 -2.94 3.90 -19.27
N TRP A 47 -2.65 4.74 -18.29
CA TRP A 47 -3.45 4.97 -17.10
C TRP A 47 -4.33 6.20 -17.29
N ALA A 48 -5.64 5.97 -17.45
CA ALA A 48 -6.65 7.01 -17.65
C ALA A 48 -7.33 7.36 -16.31
N LEU A 49 -6.98 8.51 -15.75
CA LEU A 49 -7.62 9.05 -14.55
C LEU A 49 -9.09 9.43 -14.87
N GLU A 50 -10.02 9.01 -14.03
CA GLU A 50 -11.45 9.27 -14.21
C GLU A 50 -11.84 10.65 -13.66
N PRO A 51 -12.94 11.25 -14.15
CA PRO A 51 -13.48 12.48 -13.58
C PRO A 51 -13.71 12.36 -12.07
N GLY A 52 -13.24 13.34 -11.30
CA GLY A 52 -13.29 13.31 -9.84
C GLY A 52 -12.03 12.74 -9.19
N ASN A 53 -11.10 12.21 -9.97
CA ASN A 53 -9.76 11.75 -9.54
C ASN A 53 -9.75 10.63 -8.48
N THR A 54 -10.86 9.92 -8.27
CA THR A 54 -10.97 8.86 -7.25
C THR A 54 -10.93 7.45 -7.85
N ALA A 55 -10.73 7.37 -9.17
CA ALA A 55 -10.58 6.11 -9.88
C ALA A 55 -9.65 6.28 -11.09
N VAL A 56 -8.96 5.21 -11.47
CA VAL A 56 -8.09 5.15 -12.64
C VAL A 56 -8.29 3.82 -13.37
N THR A 57 -8.24 3.85 -14.70
CA THR A 57 -8.31 2.64 -15.53
C THR A 57 -7.01 2.48 -16.30
N GLN A 58 -6.38 1.33 -16.18
CA GLN A 58 -5.34 0.90 -17.12
C GLN A 58 -6.05 0.35 -18.37
N THR A 59 -5.74 0.87 -19.55
CA THR A 59 -6.61 0.73 -20.72
C THR A 59 -6.07 -0.17 -21.82
N VAL A 60 -4.80 -0.62 -21.74
CA VAL A 60 -4.13 -1.37 -22.80
C VAL A 60 -3.37 -2.56 -22.25
N ASN A 61 -3.18 -3.59 -23.06
CA ASN A 61 -2.18 -4.61 -22.80
C ASN A 61 -0.79 -3.98 -22.82
N ALA A 62 -0.04 -4.15 -21.73
CA ALA A 62 1.22 -3.45 -21.50
C ALA A 62 2.24 -4.32 -20.78
N ASP A 63 3.51 -4.00 -20.93
CA ASP A 63 4.58 -4.44 -20.05
C ASP A 63 4.29 -4.06 -18.58
N PRO A 64 4.98 -4.65 -17.59
CA PRO A 64 4.78 -4.35 -16.17
C PRO A 64 4.67 -2.86 -15.91
N SER A 65 3.49 -2.41 -15.50
CA SER A 65 3.10 -1.01 -15.41
C SER A 65 2.53 -0.70 -14.04
N PHE A 66 2.96 0.44 -13.48
CA PHE A 66 2.58 0.92 -12.16
C PHE A 66 1.90 2.28 -12.25
N TYR A 67 1.01 2.58 -11.31
CA TYR A 67 0.48 3.93 -11.06
C TYR A 67 0.77 4.28 -9.61
N LEU A 68 1.84 5.06 -9.38
CA LEU A 68 2.49 5.25 -8.08
C LEU A 68 2.00 6.52 -7.37
N ASN A 69 1.81 6.46 -6.05
CA ASN A 69 1.37 7.58 -5.23
C ASN A 69 2.46 8.64 -4.95
N ASN A 70 3.71 8.40 -5.32
CA ASN A 70 4.85 9.29 -5.13
C ASN A 70 5.16 9.65 -3.65
N LEU A 71 4.67 8.86 -2.70
CA LEU A 71 4.88 9.06 -1.27
C LEU A 71 5.75 7.96 -0.68
N ASN A 72 6.96 8.30 -0.22
CA ASN A 72 7.75 7.38 0.59
C ASN A 72 7.17 7.33 2.00
N GLN A 73 6.41 6.29 2.32
CA GLN A 73 5.65 6.19 3.58
C GLN A 73 5.72 4.80 4.21
N THR A 74 5.44 4.74 5.51
CA THR A 74 5.35 3.52 6.31
C THR A 74 4.13 3.57 7.23
N SER A 75 3.79 2.46 7.85
CA SER A 75 2.75 2.36 8.91
C SER A 75 1.38 2.86 8.45
N TYR A 76 0.87 2.32 7.36
CA TYR A 76 -0.44 2.67 6.81
C TYR A 76 -1.31 1.44 6.53
N THR A 77 -2.62 1.66 6.56
CA THR A 77 -3.61 0.78 5.96
C THR A 77 -4.16 1.46 4.71
N ILE A 78 -4.21 0.76 3.60
CA ILE A 78 -4.91 1.19 2.38
C ILE A 78 -5.90 0.13 1.97
N GLN A 79 -7.08 0.56 1.56
CA GLN A 79 -8.12 -0.30 1.01
C GLN A 79 -8.68 0.30 -0.27
N GLY A 80 -9.27 -0.53 -1.09
CA GLY A 80 -9.86 -0.13 -2.34
C GLY A 80 -10.45 -1.32 -3.08
N SER A 81 -10.81 -1.10 -4.34
CA SER A 81 -11.40 -2.13 -5.19
C SER A 81 -10.81 -2.10 -6.59
N TRP A 82 -10.91 -3.23 -7.27
CA TRP A 82 -10.60 -3.35 -8.69
C TRP A 82 -11.60 -4.23 -9.42
N GLN A 83 -11.67 -4.02 -10.72
CA GLN A 83 -12.53 -4.78 -11.62
C GLN A 83 -11.87 -4.86 -13.00
N VAL A 84 -11.74 -6.06 -13.54
CA VAL A 84 -11.37 -6.25 -14.94
C VAL A 84 -12.61 -6.07 -15.81
N LEU A 85 -12.57 -5.14 -16.76
CA LEU A 85 -13.72 -4.72 -17.59
C LEU A 85 -13.71 -5.34 -19.00
N THR A 86 -12.98 -6.42 -19.21
CA THR A 86 -12.90 -7.17 -20.47
C THR A 86 -12.98 -8.65 -20.20
N ALA A 87 -13.32 -9.44 -21.21
CA ALA A 87 -13.30 -10.90 -21.17
C ALA A 87 -12.36 -11.46 -22.23
N SER A 88 -11.41 -10.66 -22.72
CA SER A 88 -10.50 -11.03 -23.80
C SER A 88 -9.10 -11.40 -23.34
N ASP A 89 -8.81 -11.27 -22.06
CA ASP A 89 -7.48 -11.40 -21.48
C ASP A 89 -7.54 -11.97 -20.06
N ASP A 90 -6.51 -12.68 -19.62
CA ASP A 90 -6.51 -13.46 -18.39
C ASP A 90 -5.26 -13.23 -17.52
N ASP A 91 -4.55 -12.10 -17.75
CA ASP A 91 -3.24 -11.84 -17.19
C ASP A 91 -3.24 -11.15 -15.79
N TYR A 92 -2.26 -10.33 -15.48
CA TYR A 92 -2.02 -9.89 -14.11
C TYR A 92 -2.58 -8.51 -13.79
N MET A 93 -3.22 -8.39 -12.64
CA MET A 93 -3.55 -7.13 -12.00
C MET A 93 -3.22 -7.19 -10.50
N GLY A 94 -3.09 -6.04 -9.85
CA GLY A 94 -2.76 -5.99 -8.43
C GLY A 94 -2.26 -4.64 -7.95
N PHE A 95 -1.34 -4.68 -6.98
CA PHE A 95 -0.73 -3.47 -6.42
C PHE A 95 0.72 -3.71 -5.98
N VAL A 96 1.51 -2.64 -6.04
CA VAL A 96 2.89 -2.57 -5.54
C VAL A 96 2.93 -1.79 -4.23
N PHE A 97 3.79 -2.19 -3.31
CA PHE A 97 3.95 -1.52 -2.03
C PHE A 97 5.39 -1.62 -1.53
N GLY A 98 5.77 -0.72 -0.62
CA GLY A 98 7.17 -0.60 -0.21
C GLY A 98 8.11 -0.32 -1.40
N TYR A 99 7.62 0.34 -2.46
CA TYR A 99 8.35 0.59 -3.68
C TYR A 99 9.47 1.62 -3.43
N GLN A 100 10.72 1.19 -3.61
CA GLN A 100 11.92 2.03 -3.48
C GLN A 100 12.39 2.55 -4.85
N ASN A 101 12.39 1.68 -5.85
CA ASN A 101 12.83 1.92 -7.23
C ASN A 101 12.36 0.77 -8.11
N SER A 102 12.71 0.81 -9.42
CA SER A 102 12.20 -0.12 -10.44
C SER A 102 12.56 -1.59 -10.25
N SER A 103 13.45 -1.93 -9.31
CA SER A 103 13.81 -3.32 -9.02
C SER A 103 13.75 -3.70 -7.54
N ASN A 104 13.26 -2.81 -6.66
CA ASN A 104 13.21 -3.04 -5.22
C ASN A 104 11.83 -2.67 -4.67
N PHE A 105 10.94 -3.65 -4.51
CA PHE A 105 9.56 -3.48 -4.05
C PHE A 105 8.91 -4.82 -3.67
N TYR A 106 7.76 -4.75 -3.00
CA TYR A 106 6.83 -5.85 -2.88
C TYR A 106 5.72 -5.70 -3.92
N LEU A 107 5.20 -6.83 -4.42
CA LEU A 107 4.13 -6.91 -5.38
C LEU A 107 3.08 -7.92 -4.92
N PHE A 108 1.83 -7.51 -4.87
CA PHE A 108 0.68 -8.40 -4.91
C PHE A 108 0.22 -8.48 -6.36
N ASP A 109 0.13 -9.67 -6.91
CA ASP A 109 -0.46 -9.91 -8.22
C ASP A 109 -1.48 -11.05 -8.20
N TRP A 110 -2.41 -11.00 -9.16
CA TRP A 110 -3.48 -11.97 -9.31
C TRP A 110 -3.66 -12.33 -10.78
N LYS A 111 -3.54 -13.63 -11.09
CA LYS A 111 -3.69 -14.22 -12.43
C LYS A 111 -5.03 -14.92 -12.55
N GLN A 112 -5.74 -14.76 -13.69
CA GLN A 112 -7.02 -15.41 -13.92
C GLN A 112 -6.86 -16.90 -14.22
N ALA A 113 -5.95 -17.25 -15.12
CA ALA A 113 -5.74 -18.62 -15.57
C ALA A 113 -4.25 -18.99 -15.64
N SER A 114 -3.93 -20.26 -15.44
CA SER A 114 -2.54 -20.73 -15.53
C SER A 114 -2.03 -20.69 -16.97
N GLN A 115 -0.81 -20.15 -17.17
CA GLN A 115 -0.23 -19.96 -18.48
C GLN A 115 1.31 -19.98 -18.43
N GLY A 116 1.93 -20.61 -19.43
CA GLY A 116 3.38 -20.53 -19.66
C GLY A 116 3.72 -19.39 -20.61
N TYR A 117 4.74 -18.58 -20.25
CA TYR A 117 5.26 -17.49 -21.09
C TYR A 117 6.73 -17.21 -20.74
N VAL A 118 7.51 -16.72 -21.72
CA VAL A 118 8.95 -16.35 -21.58
C VAL A 118 9.83 -17.37 -20.85
N GLY A 119 9.47 -18.65 -20.99
CA GLY A 119 10.23 -19.77 -20.39
C GLY A 119 9.91 -20.04 -18.92
N THR A 120 8.88 -19.41 -18.35
CA THR A 120 8.38 -19.61 -16.98
C THR A 120 6.90 -19.94 -16.96
N ASN A 121 6.35 -20.24 -15.81
CA ASN A 121 4.93 -20.55 -15.62
C ASN A 121 4.28 -19.55 -14.68
N ALA A 122 3.01 -19.23 -14.95
CA ALA A 122 2.13 -18.50 -14.07
C ALA A 122 0.99 -19.44 -13.64
N ALA A 123 0.86 -19.69 -12.36
CA ALA A 123 -0.29 -20.39 -11.81
C ALA A 123 -1.48 -19.42 -11.66
N GLU A 124 -2.68 -19.95 -11.85
CA GLU A 124 -3.93 -19.29 -11.51
C GLU A 124 -4.00 -18.98 -10.03
N GLY A 125 -4.35 -17.73 -9.68
CA GLY A 125 -4.49 -17.28 -8.30
C GLY A 125 -3.63 -16.11 -7.91
N MET A 126 -3.55 -15.86 -6.61
CA MET A 126 -2.91 -14.69 -6.00
C MET A 126 -1.51 -15.03 -5.51
N THR A 127 -0.58 -14.07 -5.67
CA THR A 127 0.81 -14.19 -5.21
C THR A 127 1.27 -12.90 -4.55
N ILE A 128 2.10 -13.00 -3.52
CA ILE A 128 2.89 -11.89 -3.02
C ILE A 128 4.36 -12.18 -3.31
N LYS A 129 4.99 -11.26 -4.02
CA LYS A 129 6.39 -11.33 -4.47
C LYS A 129 7.21 -10.23 -3.81
N LYS A 130 8.51 -10.47 -3.71
CA LYS A 130 9.52 -9.47 -3.42
C LYS A 130 10.49 -9.41 -4.57
N PHE A 131 10.76 -8.23 -5.08
CA PHE A 131 11.81 -7.94 -6.05
C PHE A 131 12.96 -7.24 -5.34
N GLN A 132 14.19 -7.70 -5.56
CA GLN A 132 15.37 -7.18 -4.89
C GLN A 132 16.59 -7.17 -5.82
N GLY A 133 16.54 -6.29 -6.81
CA GLY A 133 17.63 -6.13 -7.78
C GLY A 133 18.79 -5.30 -7.25
N ALA A 134 19.98 -5.59 -7.75
CA ALA A 134 21.22 -5.05 -7.23
C ALA A 134 21.47 -3.57 -7.58
N THR A 135 21.02 -3.13 -8.77
CA THR A 135 21.33 -1.78 -9.28
C THR A 135 20.24 -0.74 -9.01
N GLY A 136 19.02 -1.19 -8.65
CA GLY A 136 17.86 -0.34 -8.54
C GLY A 136 17.24 0.08 -9.88
N ASN A 137 17.75 -0.45 -10.99
CA ASN A 137 17.26 -0.21 -12.33
C ASN A 137 16.63 -1.49 -12.90
N GLY A 138 15.30 -1.57 -12.84
CA GLY A 138 14.54 -2.74 -13.26
C GLY A 138 14.87 -3.25 -14.66
N LEU A 139 15.24 -2.38 -15.60
CA LEU A 139 15.61 -2.78 -16.97
C LEU A 139 16.97 -3.50 -17.02
N VAL A 140 17.79 -3.39 -15.97
CA VAL A 140 19.10 -4.05 -15.85
C VAL A 140 18.99 -5.31 -14.99
N ASP A 141 18.23 -5.23 -13.89
CA ASP A 141 18.14 -6.27 -12.87
C ASP A 141 17.09 -7.33 -13.19
N LEU A 142 15.95 -6.92 -13.81
CA LEU A 142 14.76 -7.73 -13.98
C LEU A 142 14.51 -8.08 -15.44
N SER A 143 13.67 -9.08 -15.67
CA SER A 143 13.15 -9.47 -16.98
C SER A 143 11.64 -9.66 -16.93
N LEU A 144 10.98 -9.82 -18.08
CA LEU A 144 9.55 -10.20 -18.11
C LEU A 144 9.29 -11.52 -17.38
N ALA A 145 10.27 -12.43 -17.36
CA ALA A 145 10.15 -13.71 -16.66
C ALA A 145 10.02 -13.56 -15.15
N ASP A 146 10.70 -12.57 -14.53
CA ASP A 146 10.58 -12.28 -13.09
C ASP A 146 9.16 -11.81 -12.74
N PHE A 147 8.50 -11.08 -13.62
CA PHE A 147 7.11 -10.65 -13.43
C PHE A 147 6.11 -11.77 -13.72
N TRP A 148 6.43 -12.64 -14.70
CA TRP A 148 5.51 -13.70 -15.11
C TRP A 148 5.49 -14.87 -14.14
N GLU A 149 6.66 -15.33 -13.68
CA GLU A 149 6.79 -16.43 -12.72
C GLU A 149 6.11 -16.09 -11.40
N ASN A 150 5.29 -17.00 -10.86
CA ASN A 150 4.61 -16.79 -9.58
C ASN A 150 4.55 -18.03 -8.67
N GLU A 151 5.17 -19.14 -9.10
CA GLU A 151 5.16 -20.40 -8.33
C GLU A 151 6.44 -20.59 -7.50
N VAL A 152 7.58 -20.14 -8.04
CA VAL A 152 8.90 -20.34 -7.42
C VAL A 152 9.73 -19.06 -7.47
N ASN A 153 10.78 -18.98 -6.67
CA ASN A 153 11.76 -17.89 -6.78
C ASN A 153 12.44 -17.92 -8.15
N PHE A 154 12.57 -16.77 -8.78
CA PHE A 154 13.16 -16.65 -10.11
C PHE A 154 13.94 -15.34 -10.26
N GLY A 155 15.16 -15.38 -10.77
CA GLY A 155 16.01 -14.20 -10.92
C GLY A 155 16.15 -13.42 -9.60
N ASP A 156 15.84 -12.13 -9.64
CA ASP A 156 15.84 -11.24 -8.47
C ASP A 156 14.45 -11.15 -7.79
N MET A 157 13.54 -12.06 -8.14
CA MET A 157 12.20 -12.18 -7.55
C MET A 157 12.12 -13.37 -6.59
N SER A 158 11.50 -13.15 -5.43
CA SER A 158 11.17 -14.18 -4.43
C SER A 158 9.68 -14.25 -4.20
N VAL A 159 9.10 -15.46 -4.19
CA VAL A 159 7.71 -15.70 -3.80
C VAL A 159 7.62 -15.74 -2.28
N LEU A 160 6.78 -14.90 -1.69
CA LEU A 160 6.59 -14.79 -0.24
C LEU A 160 5.35 -15.54 0.26
N ALA A 161 4.26 -15.50 -0.52
CA ALA A 161 3.02 -16.21 -0.22
C ALA A 161 2.21 -16.44 -1.51
N THR A 162 1.42 -17.50 -1.52
CA THR A 162 0.56 -17.86 -2.66
C THR A 162 -0.81 -18.33 -2.20
N ASN A 163 -1.82 -18.11 -3.04
CA ASN A 163 -3.13 -18.75 -3.01
C ASN A 163 -3.46 -19.23 -4.42
N HIS A 164 -2.88 -20.39 -4.79
CA HIS A 164 -3.01 -20.97 -6.11
C HIS A 164 -3.95 -22.17 -6.08
N SER A 165 -4.91 -22.21 -6.97
CA SER A 165 -5.75 -23.38 -7.27
C SER A 165 -6.51 -23.12 -8.57
N SER A 166 -7.06 -24.18 -9.17
CA SER A 166 -7.88 -24.07 -10.39
C SER A 166 -9.22 -23.30 -10.21
N THR A 167 -9.40 -22.63 -9.09
CA THR A 167 -10.57 -21.80 -8.77
C THR A 167 -10.19 -20.51 -8.05
N ALA A 168 -8.90 -20.20 -7.99
CA ALA A 168 -8.40 -19.01 -7.29
C ALA A 168 -8.17 -17.81 -8.21
N GLY A 169 -8.43 -17.95 -9.52
CA GLY A 169 -8.34 -16.86 -10.50
C GLY A 169 -9.43 -15.80 -10.30
N TRP A 170 -9.14 -14.58 -10.74
CA TRP A 170 -10.18 -13.55 -10.80
C TRP A 170 -11.17 -13.83 -11.95
N ALA A 171 -12.35 -13.20 -11.94
CA ALA A 171 -13.37 -13.35 -12.96
C ALA A 171 -13.68 -12.00 -13.63
N ASP A 172 -14.03 -12.05 -14.93
CA ASP A 172 -14.41 -10.88 -15.72
C ASP A 172 -15.59 -10.14 -15.13
N ASN A 173 -15.51 -8.82 -15.13
CA ASN A 173 -16.57 -7.92 -14.68
C ASN A 173 -17.01 -8.10 -13.21
N VAL A 174 -16.22 -8.80 -12.40
CA VAL A 174 -16.45 -8.95 -10.97
C VAL A 174 -15.68 -7.88 -10.21
N LEU A 175 -16.36 -7.22 -9.27
CA LEU A 175 -15.75 -6.28 -8.35
C LEU A 175 -15.13 -7.02 -7.17
N TYR A 176 -13.88 -6.72 -6.89
CA TYR A 176 -13.15 -7.24 -5.74
C TYR A 176 -12.65 -6.09 -4.87
N ASP A 177 -12.62 -6.32 -3.57
CA ASP A 177 -12.09 -5.38 -2.59
C ASP A 177 -10.77 -5.93 -2.03
N PHE A 178 -9.87 -5.02 -1.69
CA PHE A 178 -8.63 -5.36 -1.00
C PHE A 178 -8.38 -4.47 0.20
N LEU A 179 -7.59 -4.98 1.13
CA LEU A 179 -6.98 -4.25 2.22
C LEU A 179 -5.52 -4.65 2.32
N LEU A 180 -4.64 -3.67 2.44
CA LEU A 180 -3.23 -3.83 2.77
C LEU A 180 -2.93 -3.08 4.07
N ASP A 181 -2.51 -3.82 5.10
CA ASP A 181 -1.80 -3.25 6.25
C ASP A 181 -0.29 -3.34 5.97
N PHE A 182 0.38 -2.21 5.87
CA PHE A 182 1.81 -2.15 5.60
C PHE A 182 2.57 -1.62 6.80
N ASN A 183 3.41 -2.47 7.39
CA ASN A 183 4.37 -2.11 8.44
C ASN A 183 3.74 -1.39 9.66
N LEU A 184 2.47 -1.67 9.98
CA LEU A 184 1.83 -1.21 11.23
C LEU A 184 2.54 -1.79 12.46
N THR A 185 2.98 -3.05 12.35
CA THR A 185 4.00 -3.66 13.19
C THR A 185 5.25 -3.80 12.31
N PRO A 186 6.43 -3.36 12.77
CA PRO A 186 7.64 -3.38 11.94
C PRO A 186 7.92 -4.75 11.30
N GLY A 187 8.08 -4.76 9.98
CA GLY A 187 8.32 -5.96 9.18
C GLY A 187 7.10 -6.86 8.98
N VAL A 188 5.90 -6.43 9.39
CA VAL A 188 4.66 -7.20 9.20
C VAL A 188 3.78 -6.54 8.15
N MET A 189 3.32 -7.33 7.21
CA MET A 189 2.40 -6.94 6.15
C MET A 189 1.22 -7.90 6.13
N ARG A 190 0.00 -7.38 6.01
CA ARG A 190 -1.21 -8.19 5.89
C ARG A 190 -1.98 -7.78 4.65
N VAL A 191 -2.38 -8.76 3.86
CA VAL A 191 -3.21 -8.57 2.67
C VAL A 191 -4.50 -9.34 2.84
N VAL A 192 -5.62 -8.69 2.53
CA VAL A 192 -6.96 -9.31 2.48
C VAL A 192 -7.58 -9.00 1.13
N VAL A 193 -8.14 -10.02 0.47
CA VAL A 193 -8.91 -9.87 -0.78
C VAL A 193 -10.29 -10.45 -0.55
N LYS A 194 -11.31 -9.70 -1.00
CA LYS A 194 -12.72 -10.07 -0.83
C LYS A 194 -13.51 -9.94 -2.12
N GLN A 195 -14.62 -10.67 -2.17
CA GLN A 195 -15.71 -10.46 -3.10
C GLN A 195 -16.99 -10.24 -2.28
N GLY A 196 -17.43 -8.99 -2.16
CA GLY A 196 -18.48 -8.62 -1.22
C GLY A 196 -18.07 -8.99 0.22
N GLU A 197 -18.93 -9.77 0.91
CA GLU A 197 -18.66 -10.22 2.28
C GLU A 197 -17.74 -11.44 2.37
N THR A 198 -17.42 -12.09 1.24
CA THR A 198 -16.62 -13.32 1.22
C THR A 198 -15.14 -12.99 1.15
N THR A 199 -14.37 -13.44 2.13
CA THR A 199 -12.91 -13.39 2.07
C THR A 199 -12.40 -14.51 1.17
N LEU A 200 -11.73 -14.13 0.07
CA LEU A 200 -11.11 -15.03 -0.88
C LEU A 200 -9.69 -15.42 -0.43
N TRP A 201 -8.96 -14.48 0.12
CA TRP A 201 -7.63 -14.69 0.69
C TRP A 201 -7.34 -13.69 1.80
N GLU A 202 -6.68 -14.18 2.84
CA GLU A 202 -6.07 -13.38 3.89
C GLU A 202 -4.73 -13.99 4.25
N THR A 203 -3.68 -13.20 4.23
CA THR A 203 -2.34 -13.65 4.57
C THR A 203 -1.56 -12.59 5.32
N THR A 204 -0.62 -13.04 6.15
CA THR A 204 0.33 -12.18 6.86
C THR A 204 1.74 -12.63 6.53
N ILE A 205 2.58 -11.67 6.16
CA ILE A 205 3.98 -11.87 5.78
C ILE A 205 4.86 -11.16 6.78
N ASN A 206 5.95 -11.81 7.18
CA ASN A 206 7.00 -11.24 7.99
C ASN A 206 8.25 -11.06 7.13
N ASP A 207 8.47 -9.84 6.63
CA ASP A 207 9.65 -9.44 5.86
C ASP A 207 9.93 -7.96 6.14
N SER A 208 11.15 -7.64 6.52
CA SER A 208 11.59 -6.28 6.86
C SER A 208 12.56 -5.70 5.84
N THR A 209 12.59 -6.23 4.62
CA THR A 209 13.49 -5.75 3.56
C THR A 209 13.16 -4.31 3.19
N PHE A 210 11.89 -4.01 2.94
CA PHE A 210 11.43 -2.66 2.64
C PHE A 210 10.38 -2.23 3.67
N THR A 211 10.77 -1.42 4.64
CA THR A 211 9.89 -0.98 5.73
C THR A 211 9.18 0.35 5.45
N ALA A 212 9.50 1.00 4.35
CA ALA A 212 8.85 2.18 3.81
C ALA A 212 8.85 2.10 2.28
N GLY A 213 8.16 3.03 1.61
CA GLY A 213 8.15 3.12 0.15
C GLY A 213 6.83 3.61 -0.39
N GLN A 214 6.74 3.73 -1.72
CA GLN A 214 5.51 4.13 -2.39
C GLN A 214 4.53 2.95 -2.46
N PHE A 215 3.25 3.29 -2.52
CA PHE A 215 2.18 2.40 -2.94
C PHE A 215 1.77 2.73 -4.37
N GLY A 216 1.29 1.73 -5.11
CA GLY A 216 0.73 1.96 -6.44
C GLY A 216 -0.08 0.77 -6.95
N PHE A 217 -0.84 1.00 -8.03
CA PHE A 217 -1.50 -0.10 -8.74
C PHE A 217 -0.53 -0.76 -9.68
N TYR A 218 -0.76 -2.02 -9.97
CA TYR A 218 0.04 -2.83 -10.86
C TYR A 218 -0.82 -3.50 -11.92
N ASN A 219 -0.26 -3.56 -13.12
CA ASN A 219 -0.85 -4.25 -14.25
C ASN A 219 0.25 -4.79 -15.17
N ASN A 220 0.07 -5.99 -15.67
CA ASN A 220 0.99 -6.60 -16.63
C ASN A 220 0.22 -7.50 -17.59
N SER A 221 0.32 -7.21 -18.88
CA SER A 221 -0.33 -7.96 -19.96
C SER A 221 -1.86 -8.04 -19.86
N GLN A 222 -2.49 -7.25 -19.00
CA GLN A 222 -3.94 -7.19 -18.81
C GLN A 222 -4.47 -5.83 -19.19
N GLU A 223 -5.47 -5.76 -20.05
CA GLU A 223 -6.13 -4.50 -20.39
C GLU A 223 -7.40 -4.26 -19.57
N ARG A 224 -7.83 -2.99 -19.51
CA ARG A 224 -9.10 -2.53 -18.98
C ARG A 224 -9.35 -2.94 -17.52
N VAL A 225 -8.37 -2.71 -16.66
CA VAL A 225 -8.52 -2.86 -15.23
C VAL A 225 -8.82 -1.50 -14.60
N ARG A 226 -9.96 -1.41 -13.93
CA ARG A 226 -10.39 -0.22 -13.18
C ARG A 226 -10.07 -0.39 -11.71
N TYR A 227 -9.42 0.60 -11.14
CA TYR A 227 -9.09 0.71 -9.71
C TYR A 227 -9.84 1.90 -9.11
N ALA A 228 -10.57 1.71 -8.00
CA ALA A 228 -11.44 2.72 -7.41
C ALA A 228 -11.64 2.53 -5.90
N GLY A 229 -12.32 3.50 -5.27
CA GLY A 229 -12.79 3.39 -3.88
C GLY A 229 -11.67 3.36 -2.85
N PHE A 230 -10.56 4.06 -3.11
CA PHE A 230 -9.40 4.03 -2.23
C PHE A 230 -9.58 4.91 -1.02
N GLU A 231 -9.23 4.34 0.11
CA GLU A 231 -9.15 5.02 1.40
C GLU A 231 -7.83 4.64 2.05
N GLN A 232 -7.21 5.58 2.74
CA GLN A 232 -5.98 5.33 3.49
C GLN A 232 -6.11 5.83 4.91
N GLU A 233 -5.67 5.01 5.86
CA GLU A 233 -5.53 5.37 7.26
C GLU A 233 -4.06 5.32 7.68
N GLY A 234 -3.65 6.25 8.53
CA GLY A 234 -2.27 6.35 8.98
C GLY A 234 -1.33 6.86 7.89
N GLY A 235 -0.12 6.35 7.90
CA GLY A 235 0.95 6.72 6.98
C GLY A 235 1.87 7.78 7.56
N VAL A 236 3.11 7.37 7.79
CA VAL A 236 4.20 8.26 8.20
C VAL A 236 5.11 8.45 7.01
N ILE A 237 5.27 9.70 6.57
CA ILE A 237 6.24 10.03 5.51
C ILE A 237 7.64 9.82 6.06
N VAL A 238 8.43 9.05 5.32
CA VAL A 238 9.83 8.77 5.65
C VAL A 238 10.69 9.61 4.71
N ASP A 239 11.34 10.63 5.28
CA ASP A 239 12.30 11.44 4.54
C ASP A 239 13.58 10.60 4.31
N PRO A 240 13.99 10.35 3.05
CA PRO A 240 15.22 9.64 2.76
C PRO A 240 16.48 10.39 3.24
N ASN A 241 16.36 11.68 3.50
CA ASN A 241 17.39 12.53 4.07
C ASN A 241 16.84 13.31 5.27
N PRO A 242 16.61 12.66 6.43
CA PRO A 242 16.10 13.37 7.58
C PRO A 242 17.03 14.52 7.95
N VAL A 243 16.54 15.74 7.86
CA VAL A 243 17.27 16.92 8.33
C VAL A 243 17.45 16.76 9.84
N PRO A 244 18.66 16.74 10.38
CA PRO A 244 18.86 16.66 11.82
C PRO A 244 18.04 17.73 12.50
N GLU A 245 17.30 17.37 13.54
CA GLU A 245 16.47 18.34 14.27
C GLU A 245 17.32 19.58 14.62
N PRO A 246 16.84 20.79 14.33
CA PRO A 246 17.61 21.98 14.61
C PRO A 246 18.08 21.97 16.07
N ALA A 247 19.35 22.28 16.30
CA ALA A 247 19.94 22.36 17.65
C ALA A 247 19.12 23.29 18.60
N SER A 248 18.18 24.06 18.05
CA SER A 248 17.18 24.85 18.76
C SER A 248 16.34 24.03 19.76
N LEU A 249 15.98 22.77 19.47
CA LEU A 249 15.25 21.92 20.44
C LEU A 249 16.16 21.51 21.60
N ALA A 250 17.42 21.18 21.34
CA ALA A 250 18.41 20.93 22.39
C ALA A 250 18.66 22.19 23.22
N LEU A 251 18.76 23.36 22.60
CA LEU A 251 18.93 24.64 23.27
C LEU A 251 17.69 25.03 24.09
N LEU A 252 16.49 24.75 23.59
CA LEU A 252 15.22 24.93 24.33
C LEU A 252 15.18 24.04 25.57
N GLY A 253 15.57 22.77 25.44
CA GLY A 253 15.67 21.81 26.56
C GLY A 253 16.68 22.26 27.61
N LEU A 254 17.86 22.73 27.18
CA LEU A 254 18.90 23.30 28.09
C LEU A 254 18.43 24.59 28.74
N GLY A 255 17.72 25.46 28.00
CA GLY A 255 17.14 26.70 28.52
C GLY A 255 16.11 26.43 29.61
N LEU A 256 15.21 25.49 29.41
CA LEU A 256 14.21 25.06 30.40
C LEU A 256 14.84 24.41 31.64
N ALA A 257 15.87 23.59 31.44
CA ALA A 257 16.64 23.00 32.54
C ALA A 257 17.37 24.06 33.36
N GLY A 258 17.97 25.07 32.70
CA GLY A 258 18.60 26.21 33.35
C GLY A 258 17.63 27.04 34.19
N LEU A 259 16.42 27.32 33.66
CA LEU A 259 15.36 28.01 34.38
C LEU A 259 14.85 27.23 35.59
N ALA A 260 14.75 25.91 35.49
CA ALA A 260 14.36 25.05 36.60
C ALA A 260 15.43 25.02 37.70
N ALA A 261 16.73 25.04 37.35
CA ALA A 261 17.84 25.09 38.30
C ALA A 261 17.95 26.45 39.01
N THR A 262 17.67 27.57 38.35
CA THR A 262 17.66 28.90 38.98
C THR A 262 16.50 29.06 39.95
N ARG A 263 15.30 28.54 39.67
CA ARG A 263 14.15 28.55 40.57
C ARG A 263 14.41 27.79 41.89
N ARG A 264 15.19 26.71 41.86
CA ARG A 264 15.57 25.94 43.07
C ARG A 264 16.54 26.70 43.98
N ARG A 265 17.36 27.60 43.44
CA ARG A 265 18.32 28.39 44.24
C ARG A 265 17.67 29.54 45.01
N THR A 266 16.57 30.09 44.52
CA THR A 266 15.87 31.19 45.20
C THR A 266 14.98 30.75 46.37
N SER A 267 14.65 29.47 46.51
CA SER A 267 13.84 28.94 47.62
C SER A 267 14.64 28.52 48.87
N PHE A 268 15.98 28.68 48.87
CA PHE A 268 16.83 28.38 50.04
C PHE A 268 17.39 29.65 50.73
N ALA A 269 16.91 30.84 50.39
CA ALA A 269 17.37 32.11 50.95
C ALA A 269 16.21 32.88 51.57
N SER A 270 15.39 32.21 52.37
CA SER A 270 14.38 32.88 53.24
C SER A 270 14.22 32.10 54.54
#